data_04697883c420c08651513434fa6ae985
#
_entry.id   04697883c420c08651513434fa6ae985
#
_cell.length_a   1.000
_cell.length_b   1.000
_cell.length_c   1.000
_cell.angle_alpha   90.00
_cell.angle_beta   90.00
_cell.angle_gamma   90.00
#
_symmetry.space_group_name_H-M   'P 1'
#
loop_
_entity.id
_entity.type
_entity.pdbx_description
1 polymer ?
#
loop_
_entity_poly.entity_id
_entity_poly.type
_entity_poly.pdbx_seq_one_letter_code
_entity_poly.pdbx_strand_id
1 'polypeptide(L)'
;DKNNALTYTQVIEAPNKTKTQLYVILNYWYTNTFGSGNSVIQLNDRDAGVIIAKSNVDAIASHTGGLNSYTIHLTSIIKTDIKDGKVRVTYTVPYYDVDVMYGVGILGAQEGTIAPIVQEKWLLDNCYPFARRDSHKKTSAKALIMAHAYSNVIIDKIEEAVKNGVVGNETEDW
;
A
#
# COMPACT_ATOMS: atom_id res chain seq x y z
N ASP A 1 9.78 -5.74 -9.72
CA ASP A 1 11.22 -5.44 -9.64
C ASP A 1 12.05 -6.73 -9.58
N LYS A 2 13.36 -6.63 -9.36
CA LYS A 2 14.26 -7.80 -9.29
C LYS A 2 13.96 -8.76 -8.13
N ASN A 3 13.16 -8.34 -7.16
CA ASN A 3 12.75 -9.11 -5.99
C ASN A 3 11.32 -9.64 -6.13
N ASN A 4 10.78 -9.68 -7.36
CA ASN A 4 9.40 -10.09 -7.67
C ASN A 4 8.32 -9.32 -6.90
N ALA A 5 8.60 -8.06 -6.51
CA ALA A 5 7.62 -7.17 -5.91
C ALA A 5 6.94 -6.33 -6.98
N LEU A 6 5.64 -6.04 -6.81
CA LEU A 6 4.95 -5.04 -7.61
C LEU A 6 5.51 -3.67 -7.24
N THR A 7 6.05 -2.96 -8.21
CA THR A 7 6.64 -1.65 -7.98
C THR A 7 6.13 -0.65 -8.98
N TYR A 8 5.61 0.45 -8.47
CA TYR A 8 5.13 1.61 -9.23
C TYR A 8 6.04 2.79 -8.89
N THR A 9 6.51 3.49 -9.91
CA THR A 9 7.40 4.65 -9.72
C THR A 9 6.93 5.81 -10.55
N GLN A 10 6.82 6.99 -9.93
CA GLN A 10 6.50 8.23 -10.60
C GLN A 10 7.46 9.34 -10.14
N VAL A 11 7.86 10.20 -11.06
CA VAL A 11 8.55 11.46 -10.76
C VAL A 11 7.55 12.59 -10.90
N ILE A 12 7.42 13.37 -9.84
CA ILE A 12 6.52 14.53 -9.74
C ILE A 12 7.39 15.77 -9.81
N GLU A 13 7.18 16.58 -10.85
CA GLU A 13 7.90 17.85 -11.02
C GLU A 13 7.25 18.97 -10.19
N ALA A 14 8.09 19.72 -9.49
CA ALA A 14 7.71 20.88 -8.67
C ALA A 14 8.78 21.97 -8.75
N PRO A 15 9.01 22.57 -9.93
CA PRO A 15 10.21 23.37 -10.25
C PRO A 15 10.41 24.60 -9.34
N ASN A 16 9.35 25.08 -8.70
CA ASN A 16 9.40 26.27 -7.83
C ASN A 16 9.52 25.91 -6.33
N LYS A 17 9.76 24.66 -5.98
CA LYS A 17 9.86 24.22 -4.59
C LYS A 17 11.25 23.67 -4.29
N THR A 18 11.83 24.14 -3.20
CA THR A 18 13.10 23.61 -2.67
C THR A 18 12.89 22.22 -2.03
N LYS A 19 13.95 21.44 -1.90
CA LYS A 19 13.96 20.18 -1.18
C LYS A 19 13.35 20.32 0.22
N THR A 20 13.68 21.39 0.94
CA THR A 20 13.14 21.63 2.29
C THR A 20 11.63 21.85 2.28
N GLN A 21 11.11 22.64 1.34
CA GLN A 21 9.66 22.86 1.21
C GLN A 21 8.93 21.56 0.87
N LEU A 22 9.46 20.81 -0.09
CA LEU A 22 8.89 19.51 -0.48
C LEU A 22 8.91 18.50 0.67
N TYR A 23 9.99 18.50 1.45
CA TYR A 23 10.10 17.64 2.62
C TYR A 23 9.02 17.98 3.69
N VAL A 24 8.80 19.25 3.97
CA VAL A 24 7.75 19.70 4.92
C VAL A 24 6.37 19.30 4.44
N ILE A 25 6.07 19.54 3.15
CA ILE A 25 4.79 19.16 2.53
C ILE A 25 4.53 17.66 2.67
N LEU A 26 5.53 16.86 2.31
CA LEU A 26 5.38 15.41 2.34
C LEU A 26 5.30 14.85 3.76
N ASN A 27 6.09 15.39 4.68
CA ASN A 27 6.04 14.97 6.08
C ASN A 27 4.66 15.26 6.69
N TYR A 28 4.10 16.45 6.41
CA TYR A 28 2.74 16.80 6.82
C TYR A 28 1.71 15.85 6.20
N TRP A 29 1.82 15.59 4.88
CA TRP A 29 0.93 14.67 4.19
C TRP A 29 0.98 13.25 4.78
N TYR A 30 2.17 12.71 5.01
CA TYR A 30 2.35 11.39 5.64
C TYR A 30 1.75 11.33 7.04
N THR A 31 1.99 12.36 7.86
CA THR A 31 1.48 12.43 9.23
C THR A 31 -0.05 12.45 9.26
N ASN A 32 -0.67 13.24 8.38
CA ASN A 32 -2.13 13.35 8.34
C ASN A 32 -2.82 12.15 7.68
N THR A 33 -2.19 11.56 6.66
CA THR A 33 -2.77 10.42 5.95
C THR A 33 -2.63 9.13 6.74
N PHE A 34 -1.52 8.95 7.44
CA PHE A 34 -1.16 7.71 8.12
C PHE A 34 -1.11 7.82 9.65
N GLY A 35 -1.66 8.86 10.23
CA GLY A 35 -1.68 9.11 11.67
C GLY A 35 -2.52 8.12 12.50
N SER A 36 -3.19 7.17 11.87
CA SER A 36 -3.94 6.10 12.53
C SER A 36 -3.18 4.78 12.40
N GLY A 37 -3.01 4.06 13.47
CA GLY A 37 -2.28 2.81 13.72
C GLY A 37 -1.96 1.78 12.62
N ASN A 38 -2.54 1.90 11.42
CA ASN A 38 -2.32 0.98 10.30
C ASN A 38 -1.15 1.36 9.38
N SER A 39 -0.47 2.49 9.65
CA SER A 39 0.64 2.95 8.82
C SER A 39 1.67 3.66 9.67
N VAL A 40 2.94 3.33 9.47
CA VAL A 40 4.04 3.83 10.28
C VAL A 40 5.15 4.36 9.40
N ILE A 41 5.59 5.59 9.66
CA ILE A 41 6.83 6.12 9.08
C ILE A 41 8.00 5.28 9.62
N GLN A 42 8.73 4.62 8.72
CA GLN A 42 9.85 3.75 9.04
C GLN A 42 11.18 4.51 9.03
N LEU A 43 11.30 5.47 8.13
CA LEU A 43 12.47 6.34 7.99
C LEU A 43 12.00 7.73 7.62
N ASN A 44 12.59 8.73 8.28
CA ASN A 44 12.34 10.14 8.02
C ASN A 44 13.66 10.90 8.11
N ASP A 45 14.37 10.97 6.99
CA ASP A 45 15.70 11.59 6.89
C ASP A 45 15.63 12.85 6.03
N ARG A 46 15.66 14.00 6.70
CA ARG A 46 15.61 15.32 6.06
C ARG A 46 16.85 15.60 5.23
N ASP A 47 18.03 15.23 5.74
CA ASP A 47 19.29 15.55 5.10
C ASP A 47 19.52 14.69 3.85
N ALA A 48 19.15 13.42 3.90
CA ALA A 48 19.11 12.57 2.73
C ALA A 48 17.94 12.94 1.79
N GLY A 49 16.86 13.55 2.31
CA GLY A 49 15.64 13.85 1.57
C GLY A 49 14.85 12.58 1.25
N VAL A 50 14.72 11.70 2.24
CA VAL A 50 14.04 10.41 2.08
C VAL A 50 13.01 10.24 3.19
N ILE A 51 11.78 9.87 2.78
CA ILE A 51 10.76 9.39 3.71
C ILE A 51 10.33 8.00 3.25
N ILE A 52 10.27 7.05 4.18
CA ILE A 52 9.77 5.69 3.94
C ILE A 52 8.66 5.41 4.94
N ALA A 53 7.49 5.04 4.43
CA ALA A 53 6.37 4.62 5.24
C ALA A 53 5.91 3.21 4.85
N LYS A 54 5.44 2.45 5.83
CA LYS A 54 4.73 1.20 5.62
C LYS A 54 3.24 1.47 5.80
N SER A 55 2.43 1.01 4.86
CA SER A 55 0.97 1.12 4.92
C SER A 55 0.33 -0.24 4.82
N ASN A 56 -0.70 -0.46 5.62
CA ASN A 56 -1.54 -1.66 5.57
C ASN A 56 -2.97 -1.24 5.25
N VAL A 57 -3.59 -1.95 4.31
CA VAL A 57 -5.00 -1.78 3.95
C VAL A 57 -5.69 -3.13 4.12
N ASP A 58 -6.68 -3.16 5.00
CA ASP A 58 -7.39 -4.38 5.32
C ASP A 58 -8.41 -4.73 4.24
N ALA A 59 -8.58 -6.04 4.01
CA ALA A 59 -9.64 -6.63 3.21
C ALA A 59 -9.77 -6.04 1.79
N ILE A 60 -8.65 -5.80 1.09
CA ILE A 60 -8.66 -5.27 -0.29
C ILE A 60 -9.38 -6.18 -1.27
N ALA A 61 -9.39 -7.48 -1.01
CA ALA A 61 -10.08 -8.48 -1.81
C ALA A 61 -10.50 -9.66 -0.96
N SER A 62 -11.63 -10.26 -1.30
CA SER A 62 -12.08 -11.51 -0.71
C SER A 62 -12.58 -12.46 -1.79
N HIS A 63 -12.48 -13.75 -1.53
CA HIS A 63 -12.98 -14.78 -2.39
C HIS A 63 -13.24 -16.06 -1.62
N THR A 64 -14.40 -16.68 -1.87
CA THR A 64 -14.70 -18.03 -1.43
C THR A 64 -14.57 -18.96 -2.62
N GLY A 65 -13.66 -19.90 -2.55
CA GLY A 65 -13.39 -20.89 -3.61
C GLY A 65 -13.41 -22.30 -3.06
N GLY A 66 -14.33 -23.13 -3.56
CA GLY A 66 -14.55 -24.47 -3.01
C GLY A 66 -14.99 -24.38 -1.55
N LEU A 67 -14.19 -24.97 -0.66
CA LEU A 67 -14.48 -25.03 0.78
C LEU A 67 -13.72 -23.98 1.60
N ASN A 68 -12.93 -23.12 0.94
CA ASN A 68 -12.08 -22.16 1.63
C ASN A 68 -12.52 -20.73 1.34
N SER A 69 -12.37 -19.86 2.33
CA SER A 69 -12.54 -18.42 2.19
C SER A 69 -11.21 -17.70 2.42
N TYR A 70 -10.93 -16.70 1.58
CA TYR A 70 -9.70 -15.93 1.58
C TYR A 70 -10.04 -14.45 1.72
N THR A 71 -9.38 -13.77 2.65
CA THR A 71 -9.40 -12.30 2.77
C THR A 71 -7.99 -11.79 2.64
N ILE A 72 -7.74 -10.93 1.66
CA ILE A 72 -6.41 -10.41 1.35
C ILE A 72 -6.27 -9.01 1.92
N HIS A 73 -5.17 -8.77 2.61
CA HIS A 73 -4.72 -7.48 3.12
C HIS A 73 -3.50 -7.02 2.34
N LEU A 74 -3.44 -5.74 2.06
CA LEU A 74 -2.36 -5.13 1.29
C LEU A 74 -1.33 -4.51 2.25
N THR A 75 -0.13 -5.06 2.25
CA THR A 75 1.03 -4.41 2.84
C THR A 75 1.82 -3.72 1.75
N SER A 76 2.07 -2.43 1.90
CA SER A 76 2.86 -1.65 0.96
C SER A 76 3.94 -0.82 1.63
N ILE A 77 5.01 -0.56 0.89
CA ILE A 77 6.09 0.33 1.26
C ILE A 77 6.07 1.51 0.29
N ILE A 78 5.97 2.72 0.85
CA ILE A 78 5.96 3.96 0.08
C ILE A 78 7.25 4.69 0.40
N LYS A 79 8.11 4.84 -0.60
CA LYS A 79 9.34 5.60 -0.51
C LYS A 79 9.23 6.87 -1.33
N THR A 80 9.59 8.01 -0.72
CA THR A 80 9.75 9.28 -1.44
C THR A 80 11.21 9.72 -1.37
N ASP A 81 11.81 9.96 -2.53
CA ASP A 81 13.13 10.59 -2.67
C ASP A 81 12.92 12.03 -3.12
N ILE A 82 13.43 12.99 -2.35
CA ILE A 82 13.14 14.42 -2.49
C ILE A 82 14.40 15.16 -2.92
N LYS A 83 14.28 15.94 -3.98
CA LYS A 83 15.31 16.87 -4.47
C LYS A 83 14.70 18.24 -4.74
N ASP A 84 15.54 19.26 -4.94
CA ASP A 84 15.05 20.54 -5.41
C ASP A 84 14.28 20.34 -6.72
N GLY A 85 13.07 20.89 -6.74
CA GLY A 85 12.20 20.90 -7.91
C GLY A 85 11.51 19.58 -8.27
N LYS A 86 11.69 18.49 -7.50
CA LYS A 86 11.05 17.21 -7.82
C LYS A 86 11.03 16.20 -6.69
N VAL A 87 10.07 15.29 -6.78
CA VAL A 87 9.92 14.15 -5.88
C VAL A 87 9.78 12.87 -6.71
N ARG A 88 10.50 11.81 -6.34
CA ARG A 88 10.27 10.48 -6.88
C ARG A 88 9.52 9.65 -5.84
N VAL A 89 8.34 9.18 -6.20
CA VAL A 89 7.55 8.27 -5.38
C VAL A 89 7.76 6.85 -5.90
N THR A 90 8.05 5.92 -4.99
CA THR A 90 8.11 4.49 -5.27
C THR A 90 7.17 3.77 -4.32
N TYR A 91 6.13 3.16 -4.89
CA TYR A 91 5.15 2.36 -4.17
C TYR A 91 5.43 0.89 -4.45
N THR A 92 5.69 0.10 -3.42
CA THR A 92 6.08 -1.31 -3.54
C THR A 92 5.15 -2.19 -2.73
N VAL A 93 4.65 -3.25 -3.35
CA VAL A 93 3.91 -4.34 -2.70
C VAL A 93 4.80 -5.57 -2.70
N PRO A 94 5.41 -5.94 -1.56
CA PRO A 94 6.33 -7.06 -1.48
C PRO A 94 5.62 -8.42 -1.41
N TYR A 95 4.44 -8.48 -0.80
CA TYR A 95 3.63 -9.68 -0.60
C TYR A 95 2.20 -9.27 -0.22
N TYR A 96 1.30 -10.26 -0.21
CA TYR A 96 -0.04 -10.13 0.39
C TYR A 96 -0.07 -10.85 1.73
N ASP A 97 -0.69 -10.24 2.74
CA ASP A 97 -1.10 -10.91 3.96
C ASP A 97 -2.53 -11.46 3.74
N VAL A 98 -2.76 -12.72 4.06
CA VAL A 98 -4.01 -13.41 3.72
C VAL A 98 -4.56 -14.14 4.93
N ASP A 99 -5.79 -13.82 5.29
CA ASP A 99 -6.56 -14.60 6.24
C ASP A 99 -7.29 -15.71 5.49
N VAL A 100 -7.03 -16.95 5.86
CA VAL A 100 -7.63 -18.13 5.26
C VAL A 100 -8.50 -18.85 6.27
N MET A 101 -9.76 -19.08 5.92
CA MET A 101 -10.65 -20.00 6.63
C MET A 101 -10.82 -21.27 5.81
N TYR A 102 -10.39 -22.39 6.35
CA TYR A 102 -10.50 -23.69 5.72
C TYR A 102 -11.80 -24.39 6.11
N GLY A 103 -12.43 -25.07 5.14
CA GLY A 103 -13.60 -25.90 5.40
C GLY A 103 -14.89 -25.12 5.57
N VAL A 104 -15.00 -23.90 5.06
CA VAL A 104 -16.23 -23.12 5.08
C VAL A 104 -17.29 -23.83 4.22
N GLY A 105 -18.27 -24.47 4.88
CA GLY A 105 -19.38 -25.14 4.20
C GLY A 105 -19.28 -26.68 4.10
N ILE A 106 -18.31 -27.33 4.71
CA ILE A 106 -18.34 -28.80 4.88
C ILE A 106 -19.20 -29.15 6.09
N LEU A 107 -20.29 -29.86 5.80
CA LEU A 107 -21.03 -30.72 6.68
C LEU A 107 -21.23 -30.22 8.11
N GLY A 108 -22.36 -29.56 8.33
CA GLY A 108 -22.90 -29.43 9.67
C GLY A 108 -21.86 -28.94 10.66
N ALA A 109 -21.33 -27.73 10.40
CA ALA A 109 -20.71 -26.99 11.48
C ALA A 109 -21.74 -27.03 12.60
N GLN A 110 -21.46 -27.72 13.70
CA GLN A 110 -22.27 -27.60 14.89
C GLN A 110 -22.46 -26.10 15.11
N GLU A 111 -23.70 -25.70 15.24
CA GLU A 111 -24.06 -24.31 15.48
C GLU A 111 -23.10 -23.75 16.54
N GLY A 112 -22.27 -22.75 16.16
CA GLY A 112 -21.30 -22.15 17.04
C GLY A 112 -19.80 -22.48 16.82
N THR A 113 -19.43 -23.34 15.87
CA THR A 113 -18.02 -23.61 15.58
C THR A 113 -17.51 -22.62 14.51
N ILE A 114 -16.79 -21.59 14.91
CA ILE A 114 -16.09 -20.67 13.99
C ILE A 114 -14.88 -21.42 13.44
N ALA A 115 -14.77 -21.56 12.12
CA ALA A 115 -13.57 -22.10 11.50
C ALA A 115 -12.34 -21.25 11.88
N PRO A 116 -11.23 -21.86 12.28
CA PRO A 116 -10.04 -21.10 12.66
C PRO A 116 -9.52 -20.30 11.46
N ILE A 117 -9.12 -19.05 11.71
CA ILE A 117 -8.44 -18.21 10.73
C ILE A 117 -6.96 -18.55 10.78
N VAL A 118 -6.39 -18.90 9.64
CA VAL A 118 -4.96 -19.10 9.44
C VAL A 118 -4.42 -17.90 8.66
N GLN A 119 -3.38 -17.27 9.21
CA GLN A 119 -2.71 -16.16 8.52
C GLN A 119 -1.59 -16.72 7.64
N GLU A 120 -1.65 -16.39 6.36
CA GLU A 120 -0.66 -16.76 5.36
C GLU A 120 -0.02 -15.52 4.77
N LYS A 121 1.21 -15.68 4.30
CA LYS A 121 1.90 -14.65 3.51
C LYS A 121 2.10 -15.19 2.10
N TRP A 122 1.44 -14.55 1.13
CA TRP A 122 1.57 -14.92 -0.26
C TRP A 122 2.63 -14.06 -0.94
N LEU A 123 3.75 -14.68 -1.29
CA LEU A 123 4.80 -14.05 -2.08
C LEU A 123 4.30 -13.84 -3.51
N LEU A 124 4.65 -12.71 -4.11
CA LEU A 124 4.09 -12.32 -5.41
C LEU A 124 4.53 -13.24 -6.56
N ASP A 125 5.71 -13.85 -6.48
CA ASP A 125 6.18 -14.85 -7.45
C ASP A 125 5.34 -16.14 -7.48
N ASN A 126 4.57 -16.39 -6.43
CA ASN A 126 3.59 -17.49 -6.35
C ASN A 126 2.16 -17.07 -6.74
N CYS A 127 1.96 -15.79 -7.08
CA CYS A 127 0.67 -15.18 -7.40
C CYS A 127 0.57 -14.79 -8.88
N TYR A 128 -0.68 -14.72 -9.37
CA TYR A 128 -0.93 -14.12 -10.68
C TYR A 128 -0.50 -12.63 -10.69
N PRO A 129 0.13 -12.12 -11.74
CA PRO A 129 0.42 -12.75 -13.04
C PRO A 129 1.81 -13.44 -13.11
N PHE A 130 2.56 -13.52 -12.03
CA PHE A 130 3.97 -13.95 -12.04
C PHE A 130 4.13 -15.47 -12.04
N ALA A 131 3.24 -16.18 -11.34
CA ALA A 131 3.26 -17.64 -11.29
C ALA A 131 2.52 -18.28 -12.48
N ARG A 132 3.13 -19.30 -13.09
CA ARG A 132 2.47 -20.09 -14.14
C ARG A 132 1.34 -20.96 -13.60
N ARG A 133 1.50 -21.46 -12.39
CA ARG A 133 0.49 -22.26 -11.67
C ARG A 133 0.20 -21.55 -10.36
N ASP A 134 -0.97 -21.02 -10.27
CA ASP A 134 -1.48 -20.34 -9.08
C ASP A 134 -2.81 -20.97 -8.70
N SER A 135 -2.84 -21.70 -7.58
CA SER A 135 -4.04 -22.32 -7.04
C SER A 135 -5.07 -21.31 -6.58
N HIS A 136 -4.65 -20.08 -6.34
CA HIS A 136 -5.48 -18.96 -5.88
C HIS A 136 -5.66 -17.87 -6.94
N LYS A 137 -5.56 -18.24 -8.22
CA LYS A 137 -5.53 -17.29 -9.35
C LYS A 137 -6.65 -16.24 -9.32
N LYS A 138 -7.88 -16.62 -8.98
CA LYS A 138 -8.99 -15.67 -8.92
C LYS A 138 -8.79 -14.64 -7.78
N THR A 139 -8.31 -15.11 -6.64
CA THR A 139 -8.08 -14.28 -5.46
C THR A 139 -6.90 -13.35 -5.67
N SER A 140 -5.78 -13.88 -6.16
CA SER A 140 -4.57 -13.09 -6.45
C SER A 140 -4.78 -12.09 -7.60
N ALA A 141 -5.61 -12.42 -8.60
CA ALA A 141 -5.99 -11.49 -9.66
C ALA A 141 -6.83 -10.30 -9.13
N LYS A 142 -7.78 -10.56 -8.24
CA LYS A 142 -8.51 -9.47 -7.55
C LYS A 142 -7.57 -8.60 -6.73
N ALA A 143 -6.67 -9.21 -5.97
CA ALA A 143 -5.68 -8.49 -5.17
C ALA A 143 -4.76 -7.63 -6.04
N LEU A 144 -4.33 -8.11 -7.20
CA LEU A 144 -3.53 -7.35 -8.15
C LEU A 144 -4.26 -6.09 -8.64
N ILE A 145 -5.53 -6.22 -9.02
CA ILE A 145 -6.34 -5.09 -9.48
C ILE A 145 -6.47 -4.05 -8.36
N MET A 146 -6.74 -4.47 -7.15
CA MET A 146 -6.88 -3.57 -6.01
C MET A 146 -5.55 -2.94 -5.61
N ALA A 147 -4.46 -3.70 -5.61
CA ALA A 147 -3.12 -3.17 -5.35
C ALA A 147 -2.73 -2.09 -6.38
N HIS A 148 -3.07 -2.31 -7.66
CA HIS A 148 -2.87 -1.31 -8.71
C HIS A 148 -3.73 -0.06 -8.47
N ALA A 149 -5.01 -0.21 -8.13
CA ALA A 149 -5.88 0.93 -7.83
C ALA A 149 -5.37 1.75 -6.64
N TYR A 150 -4.99 1.09 -5.54
CA TYR A 150 -4.44 1.77 -4.36
C TYR A 150 -3.12 2.47 -4.66
N SER A 151 -2.22 1.86 -5.46
CA SER A 151 -0.96 2.51 -5.83
C SER A 151 -1.19 3.82 -6.57
N ASN A 152 -2.13 3.84 -7.51
CA ASN A 152 -2.48 5.04 -8.26
C ASN A 152 -3.07 6.12 -7.34
N VAL A 153 -4.06 5.75 -6.50
CA VAL A 153 -4.68 6.70 -5.55
C VAL A 153 -3.63 7.33 -4.63
N ILE A 154 -2.71 6.55 -4.09
CA ILE A 154 -1.67 7.07 -3.19
C ILE A 154 -0.70 7.99 -3.94
N ILE A 155 -0.27 7.60 -5.13
CA ILE A 155 0.64 8.42 -5.95
C ILE A 155 -0.03 9.73 -6.36
N ASP A 156 -1.30 9.68 -6.79
CA ASP A 156 -2.09 10.87 -7.17
C ASP A 156 -2.26 11.82 -5.97
N LYS A 157 -2.51 11.29 -4.77
CA LYS A 157 -2.64 12.10 -3.55
C LYS A 157 -1.31 12.75 -3.14
N ILE A 158 -0.19 12.07 -3.31
CA ILE A 158 1.14 12.64 -3.11
C ILE A 158 1.40 13.74 -4.15
N GLU A 159 1.04 13.52 -5.41
CA GLU A 159 1.18 14.51 -6.47
C GLU A 159 0.34 15.75 -6.17
N GLU A 160 -0.91 15.58 -5.75
CA GLU A 160 -1.79 16.67 -5.32
C GLU A 160 -1.16 17.48 -4.18
N ALA A 161 -0.65 16.83 -3.15
CA ALA A 161 0.04 17.49 -2.03
C ALA A 161 1.29 18.26 -2.48
N VAL A 162 2.11 17.65 -3.34
CA VAL A 162 3.32 18.28 -3.89
C VAL A 162 2.98 19.53 -4.70
N LYS A 163 1.92 19.49 -5.51
CA LYS A 163 1.50 20.62 -6.35
C LYS A 163 0.85 21.75 -5.54
N ASN A 164 -0.09 21.40 -4.67
CA ASN A 164 -0.92 22.37 -3.95
C ASN A 164 -0.28 22.90 -2.64
N GLY A 165 0.73 22.20 -2.13
CA GLY A 165 1.34 22.53 -0.84
C GLY A 165 0.54 22.02 0.35
N VAL A 166 0.87 22.52 1.54
CA VAL A 166 0.11 22.22 2.77
C VAL A 166 -1.16 23.05 2.75
N VAL A 167 -2.31 22.40 2.62
CA VAL A 167 -3.62 23.06 2.75
C VAL A 167 -3.75 23.55 4.19
N GLY A 168 -3.80 24.87 4.39
CA GLY A 168 -3.95 25.50 5.71
C GLY A 168 -2.96 26.63 6.02
N ASN A 169 -1.97 26.88 5.15
CA ASN A 169 -1.01 27.97 5.32
C ASN A 169 -1.22 29.15 4.37
N GLU A 170 -2.39 29.26 3.76
CA GLU A 170 -2.73 30.45 3.01
C GLU A 170 -3.40 31.45 3.95
N THR A 171 -2.62 32.48 4.30
CA THR A 171 -3.10 33.78 4.78
C THR A 171 -3.94 33.79 6.06
N GLU A 172 -3.44 33.32 7.17
CA GLU A 172 -3.74 33.95 8.45
C GLU A 172 -2.56 34.86 8.81
N ASP A 173 -2.76 36.19 8.68
CA ASP A 173 -1.90 37.19 9.29
C ASP A 173 -1.96 36.96 10.82
N TRP A 174 -0.85 36.53 11.39
CA TRP A 174 -0.65 36.42 12.82
C TRP A 174 -0.43 37.78 13.47
#